data_0f1a945cf3eafd72b1a18e85f5dd9a6c
#
_entry.id   0f1a945cf3eafd72b1a18e85f5dd9a6c
#
_cell.length_a   1.000
_cell.length_b   1.000
_cell.length_c   1.000
_cell.angle_alpha   90.00
_cell.angle_beta   90.00
_cell.angle_gamma   90.00
#
_symmetry.space_group_name_H-M   'P 1'
#
loop_
_entity.id
_entity.type
_entity.pdbx_description
1 polymer ?
#
loop_
_entity_poly.entity_id
_entity_poly.type
_entity_poly.pdbx_seq_one_letter_code
_entity_poly.pdbx_strand_id
1 'polypeptide(L)'
;MPNELGKCLGLWREVFKRADGDYFTPYLHGDPWYRHDYTRVCVLDGSPVSALQICEREVRIGGARIRMGGIGNVATHPDHRRKGYSSRLLTDAIGVMFGHGLDFSVLFTGIQPFYERAGWRSVPVKTLAGQLRSGLQDDMRMNYSTRPCDWTYDMPSVQRIYEEFNSARPLTVVRTPEYWKGYALPRFGAPKSTLLAETQGRIAGYLFFQFDKENCWLREIGYVSGEEECAEALIYRAAARSSEVGAQKIWSDLPHEPEIAIGIGEVAEQVEAHEPTGMMCRIINVESLGRRILPELNRRARSAKPPAGSISLDTEMGSLELTVRFGRVTPGAHNAARIPISQSDFFALLFGIKGIDELNLSAAPRDRRIISALFPPQRPVFWLPDHF
;
A
#
# COMPACT_ATOMS: atom_id res chain seq x y z
N MET A 1 21.06 11.63 -17.80
CA MET A 1 21.32 11.62 -19.26
C MET A 1 20.66 10.39 -19.87
N PRO A 2 20.07 10.45 -21.09
CA PRO A 2 19.38 9.28 -21.68
C PRO A 2 20.25 8.03 -21.78
N ASN A 3 21.56 8.20 -21.98
CA ASN A 3 22.51 7.09 -22.08
C ASN A 3 22.78 6.36 -20.75
N GLU A 4 22.65 7.04 -19.62
CA GLU A 4 22.85 6.44 -18.28
C GLU A 4 21.64 5.60 -17.86
N LEU A 5 20.43 6.03 -18.22
CA LEU A 5 19.21 5.27 -17.96
C LEU A 5 19.21 3.93 -18.69
N GLY A 6 19.65 3.90 -19.95
CA GLY A 6 19.81 2.66 -20.70
C GLY A 6 20.80 1.69 -20.04
N LYS A 7 21.89 2.20 -19.49
CA LYS A 7 22.86 1.40 -18.73
C LYS A 7 22.27 0.87 -17.40
N CYS A 8 21.44 1.67 -16.72
CA CYS A 8 20.74 1.21 -15.49
C CYS A 8 19.75 0.08 -15.82
N LEU A 9 19.01 0.18 -16.93
CA LEU A 9 18.15 -0.92 -17.41
C LEU A 9 18.94 -2.20 -17.63
N GLY A 10 20.14 -2.11 -18.23
CA GLY A 10 21.04 -3.26 -18.39
C GLY A 10 21.40 -3.90 -17.05
N LEU A 11 21.81 -3.10 -16.06
CA LEU A 11 22.12 -3.56 -14.71
C LEU A 11 20.90 -4.25 -14.04
N TRP A 12 19.71 -3.66 -14.11
CA TRP A 12 18.52 -4.24 -13.51
C TRP A 12 18.12 -5.56 -14.17
N ARG A 13 18.14 -5.64 -15.51
CA ARG A 13 17.86 -6.89 -16.23
C ARG A 13 18.82 -8.01 -15.85
N GLU A 14 20.10 -7.70 -15.72
CA GLU A 14 21.12 -8.67 -15.32
C GLU A 14 20.92 -9.15 -13.88
N VAL A 15 20.71 -8.22 -12.93
CA VAL A 15 20.61 -8.55 -11.49
C VAL A 15 19.32 -9.28 -11.17
N PHE A 16 18.20 -8.87 -11.74
CA PHE A 16 16.89 -9.49 -11.45
C PHE A 16 16.59 -10.69 -12.35
N LYS A 17 17.43 -10.96 -13.37
CA LYS A 17 17.26 -12.09 -14.31
C LYS A 17 15.85 -12.17 -14.90
N ARG A 18 15.24 -11.03 -15.15
CA ARG A 18 13.92 -10.95 -15.73
C ARG A 18 13.99 -11.12 -17.25
N ALA A 19 13.34 -12.19 -17.74
CA ALA A 19 13.25 -12.50 -19.17
C ALA A 19 12.24 -11.58 -19.89
N ASP A 20 11.24 -11.05 -19.18
CA ASP A 20 10.29 -10.06 -19.64
C ASP A 20 10.97 -8.70 -19.74
N GLY A 21 11.47 -8.38 -20.94
CA GLY A 21 12.23 -7.15 -21.23
C GLY A 21 11.54 -5.84 -20.82
N ASP A 22 10.24 -5.88 -20.53
CA ASP A 22 9.40 -4.71 -20.26
C ASP A 22 9.05 -4.48 -18.79
N TYR A 23 9.50 -5.33 -17.86
CA TYR A 23 9.17 -5.16 -16.43
C TYR A 23 9.47 -3.75 -15.89
N PHE A 24 10.60 -3.17 -16.30
CA PHE A 24 11.03 -1.85 -15.80
C PHE A 24 10.46 -0.67 -16.59
N THR A 25 9.92 -0.91 -17.78
CA THR A 25 9.39 0.14 -18.69
C THR A 25 8.26 0.94 -18.05
N PRO A 26 7.25 0.34 -17.37
CA PRO A 26 6.19 1.10 -16.71
C PRO A 26 6.68 2.08 -15.65
N TYR A 27 7.79 1.77 -14.95
CA TYR A 27 8.38 2.68 -13.96
C TYR A 27 9.03 3.92 -14.57
N LEU A 28 9.51 3.82 -15.79
CA LEU A 28 10.30 4.84 -16.46
C LEU A 28 9.47 5.69 -17.43
N HIS A 29 8.48 5.08 -18.06
CA HIS A 29 7.71 5.68 -19.14
C HIS A 29 6.21 5.73 -18.90
N GLY A 30 5.68 4.88 -18.03
CA GLY A 30 4.26 4.81 -17.70
C GLY A 30 3.88 5.55 -16.42
N ASP A 31 4.83 5.79 -15.54
CA ASP A 31 4.59 6.45 -14.26
C ASP A 31 4.56 7.99 -14.43
N PRO A 32 3.42 8.67 -14.23
CA PRO A 32 3.32 10.11 -14.40
C PRO A 32 4.12 10.91 -13.36
N TRP A 33 4.51 10.28 -12.24
CA TRP A 33 5.33 10.90 -11.21
C TRP A 33 6.83 10.60 -11.36
N TYR A 34 7.23 9.90 -12.43
CA TYR A 34 8.63 9.60 -12.67
C TYR A 34 9.44 10.90 -12.89
N ARG A 35 10.60 10.96 -12.23
CA ARG A 35 11.59 12.04 -12.38
C ARG A 35 12.97 11.42 -12.60
N HIS A 36 13.79 12.06 -13.43
CA HIS A 36 15.14 11.58 -13.69
C HIS A 36 16.01 11.51 -12.44
N ASP A 37 15.87 12.48 -11.52
CA ASP A 37 16.59 12.54 -10.26
C ASP A 37 16.11 11.49 -9.25
N TYR A 38 15.00 10.79 -9.51
CA TYR A 38 14.53 9.65 -8.71
C TYR A 38 15.23 8.32 -9.07
N THR A 39 15.93 8.25 -10.19
CA THR A 39 16.84 7.14 -10.46
C THR A 39 18.21 7.47 -9.89
N ARG A 40 18.60 6.77 -8.83
CA ARG A 40 19.89 6.97 -8.16
C ARG A 40 20.88 5.90 -8.57
N VAL A 41 22.11 6.29 -8.87
CA VAL A 41 23.11 5.37 -9.44
C VAL A 41 24.51 5.62 -8.88
N CYS A 42 25.22 4.53 -8.55
CA CYS A 42 26.67 4.56 -8.36
C CYS A 42 27.36 4.14 -9.65
N VAL A 43 28.25 4.98 -10.14
CA VAL A 43 29.02 4.74 -11.37
C VAL A 43 30.48 4.51 -10.99
N LEU A 44 31.08 3.47 -11.57
CA LEU A 44 32.50 3.17 -11.48
C LEU A 44 33.03 2.94 -12.91
N ASP A 45 34.11 3.64 -13.27
CA ASP A 45 34.73 3.56 -14.60
C ASP A 45 33.73 3.72 -15.77
N GLY A 46 32.78 4.66 -15.62
CA GLY A 46 31.76 4.98 -16.62
C GLY A 46 30.62 3.96 -16.73
N SER A 47 30.58 2.96 -15.83
CA SER A 47 29.53 1.94 -15.79
C SER A 47 28.74 1.97 -14.46
N PRO A 48 27.41 1.83 -14.49
CA PRO A 48 26.61 1.73 -13.28
C PRO A 48 26.88 0.39 -12.59
N VAL A 49 27.32 0.46 -11.31
CA VAL A 49 27.57 -0.72 -10.48
C VAL A 49 26.49 -0.97 -9.44
N SER A 50 25.70 0.06 -9.14
CA SER A 50 24.51 -0.06 -8.28
C SER A 50 23.49 1.00 -8.67
N ALA A 51 22.21 0.67 -8.62
CA ALA A 51 21.11 1.59 -8.89
C ALA A 51 19.89 1.28 -8.03
N LEU A 52 19.04 2.31 -7.80
CA LEU A 52 17.71 2.18 -7.24
C LEU A 52 16.78 3.22 -7.85
N GLN A 53 15.47 3.03 -7.66
CA GLN A 53 14.46 4.03 -8.01
C GLN A 53 13.67 4.49 -6.80
N ILE A 54 13.33 5.79 -6.79
CA ILE A 54 12.31 6.37 -5.92
C ILE A 54 11.03 6.43 -6.74
N CYS A 55 9.96 5.80 -6.25
CA CYS A 55 8.64 5.78 -6.88
C CYS A 55 7.71 6.67 -6.04
N GLU A 56 7.49 7.91 -6.46
CA GLU A 56 6.61 8.83 -5.73
C GLU A 56 5.15 8.40 -5.90
N ARG A 57 4.38 8.51 -4.79
CA ARG A 57 2.93 8.29 -4.77
C ARG A 57 2.28 9.28 -3.83
N GLU A 58 1.09 9.71 -4.19
CA GLU A 58 0.16 10.36 -3.27
C GLU A 58 -0.74 9.29 -2.68
N VAL A 59 -0.81 9.19 -1.35
CA VAL A 59 -1.64 8.20 -0.65
C VAL A 59 -2.59 8.87 0.33
N ARG A 60 -3.69 8.18 0.66
CA ARG A 60 -4.75 8.69 1.52
C ARG A 60 -4.53 8.38 2.99
N ILE A 61 -4.95 9.30 3.85
CA ILE A 61 -5.27 9.09 5.25
C ILE A 61 -6.61 9.76 5.49
N GLY A 62 -7.70 9.00 5.41
CA GLY A 62 -9.04 9.59 5.35
C GLY A 62 -9.14 10.62 4.23
N GLY A 63 -9.63 11.84 4.51
CA GLY A 63 -9.70 12.93 3.55
C GLY A 63 -8.38 13.66 3.28
N ALA A 64 -7.30 13.33 3.99
CA ALA A 64 -5.99 13.93 3.75
C ALA A 64 -5.16 13.12 2.74
N ARG A 65 -4.23 13.81 2.07
CA ARG A 65 -3.30 13.22 1.11
C ARG A 65 -1.87 13.52 1.53
N ILE A 66 -1.03 12.49 1.55
CA ILE A 66 0.37 12.57 1.93
C ILE A 66 1.25 12.00 0.82
N ARG A 67 2.50 12.42 0.77
CA ARG A 67 3.44 12.04 -0.28
C ARG A 67 4.38 10.95 0.19
N MET A 68 4.37 9.85 -0.52
CA MET A 68 5.18 8.65 -0.27
C MET A 68 6.28 8.53 -1.32
N GLY A 69 7.50 8.15 -0.88
CA GLY A 69 8.57 7.70 -1.78
C GLY A 69 8.78 6.19 -1.64
N GLY A 70 8.34 5.43 -2.64
CA GLY A 70 8.63 4.00 -2.71
C GLY A 70 10.09 3.75 -3.09
N ILE A 71 10.75 2.78 -2.46
CA ILE A 71 12.09 2.33 -2.89
C ILE A 71 11.95 1.04 -3.66
N GLY A 72 12.21 1.12 -4.96
CA GLY A 72 12.15 -0.01 -5.89
C GLY A 72 13.46 -0.23 -6.65
N ASN A 73 13.52 -1.37 -7.32
CA ASN A 73 14.60 -1.73 -8.24
C ASN A 73 16.02 -1.59 -7.67
N VAL A 74 16.20 -1.90 -6.37
CA VAL A 74 17.51 -1.82 -5.72
C VAL A 74 18.40 -2.94 -6.21
N ALA A 75 19.42 -2.61 -6.99
CA ALA A 75 20.34 -3.56 -7.58
C ALA A 75 21.80 -3.18 -7.36
N THR A 76 22.66 -4.17 -7.19
CA THR A 76 24.13 -4.04 -7.25
C THR A 76 24.68 -5.19 -8.06
N HIS A 77 25.51 -4.86 -9.06
CA HIS A 77 26.20 -5.85 -9.89
C HIS A 77 26.90 -6.90 -9.02
N PRO A 78 26.84 -8.20 -9.33
CA PRO A 78 27.40 -9.26 -8.51
C PRO A 78 28.84 -9.01 -8.04
N ASP A 79 29.73 -8.58 -8.96
CA ASP A 79 31.16 -8.34 -8.69
C ASP A 79 31.42 -7.10 -7.81
N HIS A 80 30.38 -6.29 -7.59
CA HIS A 80 30.48 -5.06 -6.80
C HIS A 80 29.66 -5.12 -5.50
N ARG A 81 29.10 -6.29 -5.16
CA ARG A 81 28.38 -6.50 -3.90
C ARG A 81 29.30 -6.40 -2.69
N ARG A 82 28.72 -6.15 -1.51
CA ARG A 82 29.42 -6.01 -0.20
C ARG A 82 30.44 -4.87 -0.11
N LYS A 83 30.40 -3.92 -1.08
CA LYS A 83 31.25 -2.70 -1.09
C LYS A 83 30.47 -1.45 -0.62
N GLY A 84 29.25 -1.60 -0.12
CA GLY A 84 28.46 -0.50 0.47
C GLY A 84 27.70 0.39 -0.53
N TYR A 85 27.71 0.11 -1.83
CA TYR A 85 27.07 0.96 -2.83
C TYR A 85 25.57 1.13 -2.63
N SER A 86 24.81 0.04 -2.42
CA SER A 86 23.36 0.14 -2.15
C SER A 86 23.05 0.92 -0.88
N SER A 87 23.86 0.78 0.19
CA SER A 87 23.67 1.54 1.43
C SER A 87 23.88 3.04 1.21
N ARG A 88 24.87 3.44 0.40
CA ARG A 88 25.09 4.83 0.01
C ARG A 88 23.92 5.37 -0.80
N LEU A 89 23.40 4.59 -1.75
CA LEU A 89 22.24 4.98 -2.55
C LEU A 89 20.99 5.14 -1.69
N LEU A 90 20.76 4.28 -0.69
CA LEU A 90 19.63 4.43 0.24
C LEU A 90 19.75 5.71 1.07
N THR A 91 20.95 6.03 1.56
CA THR A 91 21.19 7.30 2.28
C THR A 91 20.95 8.52 1.39
N ASP A 92 21.44 8.48 0.16
CA ASP A 92 21.22 9.53 -0.84
C ASP A 92 19.73 9.67 -1.21
N ALA A 93 19.02 8.56 -1.40
CA ALA A 93 17.58 8.55 -1.69
C ALA A 93 16.75 9.17 -0.55
N ILE A 94 17.15 8.97 0.72
CA ILE A 94 16.51 9.63 1.87
C ILE A 94 16.65 11.14 1.75
N GLY A 95 17.86 11.63 1.43
CA GLY A 95 18.11 13.07 1.22
C GLY A 95 17.29 13.65 0.06
N VAL A 96 17.21 12.93 -1.05
CA VAL A 96 16.39 13.33 -2.21
C VAL A 96 14.90 13.37 -1.84
N MET A 97 14.38 12.34 -1.18
CA MET A 97 12.98 12.33 -0.73
C MET A 97 12.67 13.49 0.21
N PHE A 98 13.57 13.78 1.17
CA PHE A 98 13.43 14.93 2.07
C PHE A 98 13.42 16.25 1.30
N GLY A 99 14.36 16.44 0.37
CA GLY A 99 14.48 17.65 -0.45
C GLY A 99 13.26 17.89 -1.35
N HIS A 100 12.59 16.82 -1.80
CA HIS A 100 11.35 16.89 -2.56
C HIS A 100 10.09 16.99 -1.68
N GLY A 101 10.21 17.01 -0.37
CA GLY A 101 9.11 17.14 0.59
C GLY A 101 8.21 15.89 0.61
N LEU A 102 8.79 14.70 0.44
CA LEU A 102 8.08 13.45 0.69
C LEU A 102 8.00 13.22 2.20
N ASP A 103 6.89 12.67 2.65
CA ASP A 103 6.55 12.56 4.08
C ASP A 103 7.09 11.26 4.68
N PHE A 104 7.02 10.17 3.93
CA PHE A 104 7.48 8.85 4.34
C PHE A 104 7.88 8.00 3.13
N SER A 105 8.52 6.87 3.41
CA SER A 105 8.94 5.89 2.41
C SER A 105 8.39 4.51 2.73
N VAL A 106 8.11 3.73 1.70
CA VAL A 106 7.73 2.31 1.78
C VAL A 106 8.62 1.50 0.84
N LEU A 107 8.87 0.25 1.18
CA LEU A 107 9.45 -0.75 0.30
C LEU A 107 8.91 -2.15 0.61
N PHE A 108 9.11 -3.07 -0.33
CA PHE A 108 8.74 -4.48 -0.18
C PHE A 108 9.98 -5.35 -0.38
N THR A 109 10.29 -6.22 0.60
CA THR A 109 11.53 -6.99 0.57
C THR A 109 11.45 -8.31 1.34
N GLY A 110 12.19 -9.33 0.87
CA GLY A 110 12.47 -10.55 1.63
C GLY A 110 13.75 -10.47 2.48
N ILE A 111 14.50 -9.34 2.44
CA ILE A 111 15.77 -9.17 3.13
C ILE A 111 15.74 -7.99 4.11
N GLN A 112 14.76 -7.98 5.02
CA GLN A 112 14.50 -6.91 5.98
C GLN A 112 15.75 -6.40 6.71
N PRO A 113 16.69 -7.24 7.25
CA PRO A 113 17.85 -6.77 7.99
C PRO A 113 18.77 -5.82 7.22
N PHE A 114 18.77 -5.89 5.88
CA PHE A 114 19.52 -4.96 5.05
C PHE A 114 18.94 -3.53 5.14
N TYR A 115 17.62 -3.39 5.04
CA TYR A 115 16.93 -2.10 5.07
C TYR A 115 16.76 -1.56 6.49
N GLU A 116 16.71 -2.41 7.51
CA GLU A 116 16.69 -2.01 8.91
C GLU A 116 17.94 -1.18 9.28
N ARG A 117 19.10 -1.56 8.75
CA ARG A 117 20.35 -0.78 8.93
C ARG A 117 20.27 0.61 8.30
N ALA A 118 19.47 0.79 7.29
CA ALA A 118 19.21 2.09 6.67
C ALA A 118 17.99 2.82 7.27
N GLY A 119 17.39 2.25 8.35
CA GLY A 119 16.34 2.88 9.15
C GLY A 119 14.90 2.59 8.69
N TRP A 120 14.65 1.67 7.74
CA TRP A 120 13.31 1.15 7.52
C TRP A 120 12.93 0.16 8.61
N ARG A 121 11.63 0.06 8.90
CA ARG A 121 11.08 -0.85 9.91
C ARG A 121 9.93 -1.65 9.31
N SER A 122 9.83 -2.92 9.66
CA SER A 122 8.74 -3.80 9.20
C SER A 122 7.38 -3.30 9.65
N VAL A 123 6.38 -3.42 8.78
CA VAL A 123 4.99 -3.05 9.04
C VAL A 123 4.18 -4.33 9.20
N PRO A 124 3.36 -4.48 10.27
CA PRO A 124 2.60 -5.69 10.54
C PRO A 124 1.32 -5.78 9.67
N VAL A 125 1.48 -5.87 8.36
CA VAL A 125 0.36 -6.10 7.43
C VAL A 125 0.17 -7.61 7.29
N LYS A 126 -1.03 -8.13 7.44
CA LYS A 126 -1.35 -9.57 7.38
C LYS A 126 -2.01 -9.91 6.04
N THR A 127 -1.63 -11.07 5.52
CA THR A 127 -2.27 -11.73 4.37
C THR A 127 -3.04 -12.94 4.89
N LEU A 128 -4.22 -13.22 4.38
CA LEU A 128 -4.94 -14.46 4.68
C LEU A 128 -4.55 -15.55 3.69
N ALA A 129 -4.42 -16.77 4.17
CA ALA A 129 -4.27 -17.96 3.32
C ALA A 129 -5.17 -19.08 3.82
N GLY A 130 -5.66 -19.91 2.88
CA GLY A 130 -6.50 -21.06 3.19
C GLY A 130 -6.42 -22.12 2.09
N GLN A 131 -7.03 -23.26 2.36
CA GLN A 131 -7.21 -24.33 1.36
C GLN A 131 -8.52 -24.08 0.60
N LEU A 132 -8.48 -24.06 -0.73
CA LEU A 132 -9.68 -23.96 -1.55
C LEU A 132 -10.56 -25.20 -1.37
N ARG A 133 -11.86 -24.98 -1.18
CA ARG A 133 -12.84 -26.08 -1.14
C ARG A 133 -12.91 -26.75 -2.50
N SER A 134 -13.13 -28.08 -2.49
CA SER A 134 -13.41 -28.84 -3.70
C SER A 134 -14.84 -28.62 -4.17
N GLY A 135 -15.07 -28.78 -5.49
CA GLY A 135 -16.41 -28.75 -6.06
C GLY A 135 -17.05 -27.37 -6.15
N LEU A 136 -16.26 -26.31 -6.12
CA LEU A 136 -16.76 -24.97 -6.43
C LEU A 136 -17.25 -24.95 -7.88
N GLN A 137 -18.54 -24.75 -8.06
CA GLN A 137 -19.19 -24.65 -9.36
C GLN A 137 -19.67 -23.22 -9.58
N ASP A 138 -19.87 -22.85 -10.85
CA ASP A 138 -20.43 -21.56 -11.22
C ASP A 138 -21.91 -21.52 -10.85
N ASP A 139 -22.20 -21.15 -9.61
CA ASP A 139 -23.55 -21.19 -9.06
C ASP A 139 -24.11 -19.74 -8.99
N MET A 140 -25.24 -19.54 -9.67
CA MET A 140 -26.01 -18.27 -9.66
C MET A 140 -26.80 -18.07 -8.34
N ARG A 141 -26.21 -18.37 -7.20
CA ARG A 141 -26.89 -18.22 -5.88
C ARG A 141 -26.99 -16.78 -5.40
N MET A 142 -26.35 -15.86 -6.12
CA MET A 142 -26.28 -14.45 -5.68
C MET A 142 -27.04 -13.54 -6.63
N ASN A 143 -27.55 -12.42 -6.11
CA ASN A 143 -28.25 -11.39 -6.88
C ASN A 143 -27.36 -10.62 -7.87
N TYR A 144 -26.12 -11.10 -8.07
CA TYR A 144 -25.11 -10.48 -8.94
C TYR A 144 -24.68 -11.44 -10.04
N SER A 145 -24.74 -10.98 -11.27
CA SER A 145 -24.08 -11.66 -12.38
C SER A 145 -22.60 -11.26 -12.42
N THR A 146 -21.72 -12.19 -12.75
CA THR A 146 -20.28 -11.91 -12.85
C THR A 146 -19.77 -12.14 -14.27
N ARG A 147 -18.91 -11.25 -14.75
CA ARG A 147 -18.23 -11.39 -16.05
C ARG A 147 -16.77 -10.87 -16.00
N PRO A 148 -15.92 -11.28 -16.94
CA PRO A 148 -14.61 -10.64 -17.14
C PRO A 148 -14.77 -9.17 -17.46
N CYS A 149 -13.80 -8.35 -16.96
CA CYS A 149 -13.69 -6.93 -17.30
C CYS A 149 -13.20 -6.77 -18.74
N ASP A 150 -13.88 -5.88 -19.49
CA ASP A 150 -13.35 -5.34 -20.75
C ASP A 150 -12.85 -3.91 -20.51
N TRP A 151 -11.55 -3.77 -20.40
CA TRP A 151 -10.90 -2.48 -20.07
C TRP A 151 -11.19 -1.38 -21.10
N THR A 152 -11.63 -1.74 -22.32
CA THR A 152 -12.00 -0.75 -23.33
C THR A 152 -13.27 -0.01 -22.96
N TYR A 153 -14.23 -0.71 -22.35
CA TYR A 153 -15.55 -0.16 -22.02
C TYR A 153 -15.76 0.05 -20.52
N ASP A 154 -15.18 -0.80 -19.67
CA ASP A 154 -15.47 -0.84 -18.23
C ASP A 154 -14.55 0.07 -17.40
N MET A 155 -13.43 0.53 -17.97
CA MET A 155 -12.43 1.33 -17.25
C MET A 155 -13.01 2.52 -16.50
N PRO A 156 -13.92 3.34 -17.06
CA PRO A 156 -14.51 4.47 -16.33
C PRO A 156 -15.29 4.04 -15.07
N SER A 157 -15.99 2.90 -15.15
CA SER A 157 -16.74 2.36 -14.01
C SER A 157 -15.81 1.82 -12.93
N VAL A 158 -14.77 1.09 -13.30
CA VAL A 158 -13.76 0.59 -12.36
C VAL A 158 -13.03 1.75 -11.67
N GLN A 159 -12.64 2.79 -12.41
CA GLN A 159 -12.01 3.99 -11.84
C GLN A 159 -12.94 4.70 -10.83
N ARG A 160 -14.21 4.88 -11.16
CA ARG A 160 -15.19 5.48 -10.25
C ARG A 160 -15.37 4.64 -8.99
N ILE A 161 -15.52 3.33 -9.13
CA ILE A 161 -15.65 2.41 -7.97
C ILE A 161 -14.37 2.43 -7.12
N TYR A 162 -13.19 2.40 -7.74
CA TYR A 162 -11.92 2.54 -7.03
C TYR A 162 -11.86 3.82 -6.19
N GLU A 163 -12.20 4.95 -6.77
CA GLU A 163 -12.16 6.24 -6.09
C GLU A 163 -13.15 6.29 -4.92
N GLU A 164 -14.39 5.81 -5.12
CA GLU A 164 -15.41 5.75 -4.08
C GLU A 164 -14.99 4.84 -2.94
N PHE A 165 -14.61 3.58 -3.25
CA PHE A 165 -14.21 2.57 -2.27
C PHE A 165 -12.99 2.98 -1.44
N ASN A 166 -12.04 3.66 -2.07
CA ASN A 166 -10.78 4.06 -1.44
C ASN A 166 -10.78 5.50 -0.90
N SER A 167 -11.86 6.27 -1.05
CA SER A 167 -11.92 7.70 -0.74
C SER A 167 -11.48 8.07 0.69
N ALA A 168 -11.76 7.21 1.67
CA ALA A 168 -11.38 7.38 3.07
C ALA A 168 -10.41 6.32 3.59
N ARG A 169 -10.02 5.34 2.75
CA ARG A 169 -9.20 4.20 3.15
C ARG A 169 -7.71 4.56 3.20
N PRO A 170 -7.06 4.37 4.36
CA PRO A 170 -5.63 4.70 4.49
C PRO A 170 -4.73 3.84 3.61
N LEU A 171 -3.58 4.39 3.23
CA LEU A 171 -2.52 3.81 2.39
C LEU A 171 -2.90 3.59 0.93
N THR A 172 -4.14 3.82 0.52
CA THR A 172 -4.52 3.68 -0.89
C THR A 172 -3.94 4.82 -1.74
N VAL A 173 -3.43 4.48 -2.92
CA VAL A 173 -2.83 5.44 -3.85
C VAL A 173 -3.93 6.27 -4.53
N VAL A 174 -3.68 7.56 -4.70
CA VAL A 174 -4.53 8.41 -5.53
C VAL A 174 -4.14 8.18 -6.99
N ARG A 175 -4.96 7.44 -7.71
CA ARG A 175 -4.68 7.10 -9.10
C ARG A 175 -5.30 8.13 -10.05
N THR A 176 -4.46 8.96 -10.70
CA THR A 176 -4.92 9.83 -11.78
C THR A 176 -5.24 9.04 -13.05
N PRO A 177 -5.96 9.60 -14.03
CA PRO A 177 -6.21 8.91 -15.30
C PRO A 177 -4.92 8.47 -16.01
N GLU A 178 -3.87 9.30 -15.97
CA GLU A 178 -2.56 8.99 -16.54
C GLU A 178 -1.89 7.82 -15.80
N TYR A 179 -1.99 7.80 -14.47
CA TYR A 179 -1.46 6.72 -13.65
C TYR A 179 -2.20 5.40 -13.92
N TRP A 180 -3.54 5.46 -14.03
CA TRP A 180 -4.32 4.29 -14.43
C TRP A 180 -3.83 3.72 -15.75
N LYS A 181 -3.72 4.56 -16.78
CA LYS A 181 -3.34 4.13 -18.12
C LYS A 181 -1.90 3.64 -18.22
N GLY A 182 -0.97 4.38 -17.65
CA GLY A 182 0.46 4.16 -17.85
C GLY A 182 1.09 3.19 -16.84
N TYR A 183 0.57 3.15 -15.61
CA TYR A 183 1.19 2.40 -14.52
C TYR A 183 0.33 1.28 -13.96
N ALA A 184 -0.89 1.56 -13.50
CA ALA A 184 -1.72 0.57 -12.82
C ALA A 184 -2.26 -0.49 -13.79
N LEU A 185 -2.90 -0.08 -14.89
CA LEU A 185 -3.54 -0.99 -15.85
C LEU A 185 -2.61 -2.08 -16.39
N PRO A 186 -1.36 -1.80 -16.79
CA PRO A 186 -0.42 -2.85 -17.21
C PRO A 186 -0.16 -3.93 -16.15
N ARG A 187 -0.43 -3.63 -14.87
CA ARG A 187 -0.22 -4.55 -13.74
C ARG A 187 -1.43 -5.40 -13.38
N PHE A 188 -2.61 -5.06 -13.89
CA PHE A 188 -3.79 -5.90 -13.74
C PHE A 188 -3.69 -7.22 -14.55
N GLY A 189 -2.65 -7.38 -15.38
CA GLY A 189 -2.44 -8.58 -16.16
C GLY A 189 -3.45 -8.79 -17.29
N ALA A 190 -3.70 -10.04 -17.64
CA ALA A 190 -4.66 -10.36 -18.69
C ALA A 190 -6.09 -9.92 -18.32
N PRO A 191 -6.94 -9.52 -19.29
CA PRO A 191 -8.32 -9.09 -19.02
C PRO A 191 -9.14 -10.10 -18.20
N LYS A 192 -8.83 -11.39 -18.32
CA LYS A 192 -9.51 -12.46 -17.56
C LYS A 192 -9.16 -12.49 -16.08
N SER A 193 -8.16 -11.74 -15.63
CA SER A 193 -7.77 -11.64 -14.22
C SER A 193 -8.58 -10.60 -13.44
N THR A 194 -9.49 -9.89 -14.09
CA THR A 194 -10.40 -8.95 -13.44
C THR A 194 -11.82 -9.34 -13.73
N LEU A 195 -12.61 -9.50 -12.67
CA LEU A 195 -14.04 -9.77 -12.71
C LEU A 195 -14.83 -8.52 -12.33
N LEU A 196 -16.00 -8.38 -12.92
CA LEU A 196 -17.00 -7.39 -12.55
C LEU A 196 -18.22 -8.12 -12.00
N ALA A 197 -18.85 -7.55 -10.99
CA ALA A 197 -20.18 -7.93 -10.51
C ALA A 197 -21.19 -6.90 -11.00
N GLU A 198 -22.30 -7.37 -11.53
CA GLU A 198 -23.37 -6.54 -12.07
C GLU A 198 -24.72 -6.86 -11.41
N THR A 199 -25.46 -5.83 -11.10
CA THR A 199 -26.84 -5.91 -10.64
C THR A 199 -27.68 -4.83 -11.32
N GLN A 200 -28.90 -5.15 -11.73
CA GLN A 200 -29.84 -4.21 -12.39
C GLN A 200 -29.20 -3.42 -13.57
N GLY A 201 -28.35 -4.07 -14.35
CA GLY A 201 -27.66 -3.47 -15.50
C GLY A 201 -26.54 -2.47 -15.14
N ARG A 202 -26.08 -2.46 -13.89
CA ARG A 202 -24.98 -1.59 -13.41
C ARG A 202 -23.85 -2.41 -12.81
N ILE A 203 -22.62 -1.94 -12.96
CA ILE A 203 -21.46 -2.52 -12.30
C ILE A 203 -21.48 -2.10 -10.83
N ALA A 204 -21.61 -3.10 -9.95
CA ALA A 204 -21.65 -2.97 -8.49
C ALA A 204 -20.24 -3.06 -7.87
N GLY A 205 -19.35 -3.86 -8.45
CA GLY A 205 -17.99 -4.05 -7.96
C GLY A 205 -17.07 -4.71 -8.95
N TYR A 206 -15.79 -4.76 -8.60
CA TYR A 206 -14.75 -5.47 -9.34
C TYR A 206 -13.80 -6.19 -8.41
N LEU A 207 -13.15 -7.26 -8.91
CA LEU A 207 -12.07 -7.98 -8.24
C LEU A 207 -10.95 -8.26 -9.23
N PHE A 208 -9.74 -7.80 -8.90
CA PHE A 208 -8.52 -8.26 -9.54
C PHE A 208 -7.94 -9.43 -8.75
N PHE A 209 -7.67 -10.53 -9.45
CA PHE A 209 -7.07 -11.73 -8.89
C PHE A 209 -6.06 -12.33 -9.85
N GLN A 210 -5.15 -13.12 -9.32
CA GLN A 210 -4.17 -13.88 -10.10
C GLN A 210 -4.31 -15.35 -9.72
N PHE A 211 -4.00 -16.25 -10.64
CA PHE A 211 -4.08 -17.67 -10.37
C PHE A 211 -3.11 -18.47 -11.25
N ASP A 212 -2.69 -19.60 -10.71
CA ASP A 212 -1.96 -20.65 -11.41
C ASP A 212 -2.50 -22.04 -11.01
N LYS A 213 -1.73 -23.10 -11.30
CA LYS A 213 -2.12 -24.48 -10.98
C LYS A 213 -2.13 -24.81 -9.48
N GLU A 214 -1.58 -23.96 -8.65
CA GLU A 214 -1.45 -24.20 -7.21
C GLU A 214 -2.25 -23.20 -6.39
N ASN A 215 -2.33 -21.95 -6.85
CA ASN A 215 -2.76 -20.84 -6.03
C ASN A 215 -3.79 -19.93 -6.74
N CYS A 216 -4.69 -19.36 -5.94
CA CYS A 216 -5.54 -18.23 -6.26
C CYS A 216 -5.12 -17.06 -5.34
N TRP A 217 -4.78 -15.89 -5.90
CA TRP A 217 -4.48 -14.69 -5.13
C TRP A 217 -5.52 -13.61 -5.39
N LEU A 218 -6.22 -13.20 -4.34
CA LEU A 218 -7.13 -12.05 -4.37
C LEU A 218 -6.31 -10.77 -4.09
N ARG A 219 -6.21 -9.87 -5.05
CA ARG A 219 -5.23 -8.78 -5.06
C ARG A 219 -5.79 -7.38 -4.84
N GLU A 220 -6.95 -7.09 -5.41
CA GLU A 220 -7.62 -5.80 -5.27
C GLU A 220 -9.11 -5.97 -5.48
N ILE A 221 -9.91 -5.33 -4.63
CA ILE A 221 -11.37 -5.30 -4.72
C ILE A 221 -11.87 -3.87 -4.57
N GLY A 222 -12.98 -3.56 -5.20
CA GLY A 222 -13.74 -2.35 -4.94
C GLY A 222 -15.21 -2.58 -5.27
N TYR A 223 -16.08 -1.95 -4.50
CA TYR A 223 -17.52 -2.02 -4.71
C TYR A 223 -18.20 -0.69 -4.33
N VAL A 224 -19.38 -0.48 -4.89
CA VAL A 224 -20.24 0.68 -4.60
C VAL A 224 -20.83 0.52 -3.21
N SER A 225 -20.96 1.61 -2.49
CA SER A 225 -21.60 1.63 -1.15
C SER A 225 -23.05 1.16 -1.26
N GLY A 226 -23.44 0.22 -0.39
CA GLY A 226 -24.73 -0.46 -0.42
C GLY A 226 -24.79 -1.72 -1.30
N GLU A 227 -23.68 -2.06 -1.98
CA GLU A 227 -23.56 -3.25 -2.83
C GLU A 227 -22.45 -4.20 -2.30
N GLU A 228 -22.18 -4.17 -0.99
CA GLU A 228 -21.09 -4.89 -0.33
C GLU A 228 -21.14 -6.41 -0.58
N GLU A 229 -22.35 -6.98 -0.67
CA GLU A 229 -22.59 -8.41 -0.93
C GLU A 229 -22.00 -8.87 -2.27
N CYS A 230 -21.75 -7.95 -3.22
CA CYS A 230 -21.11 -8.32 -4.48
C CYS A 230 -19.68 -8.86 -4.30
N ALA A 231 -19.03 -8.56 -3.16
CA ALA A 231 -17.70 -9.09 -2.85
C ALA A 231 -17.71 -10.63 -2.73
N GLU A 232 -18.78 -11.20 -2.13
CA GLU A 232 -18.93 -12.65 -2.01
C GLU A 232 -19.02 -13.31 -3.41
N ALA A 233 -19.87 -12.76 -4.30
CA ALA A 233 -20.01 -13.25 -5.68
C ALA A 233 -18.69 -13.19 -6.46
N LEU A 234 -17.95 -12.10 -6.33
CA LEU A 234 -16.65 -11.90 -6.99
C LEU A 234 -15.60 -12.88 -6.48
N ILE A 235 -15.50 -13.07 -5.16
CA ILE A 235 -14.56 -13.99 -4.52
C ILE A 235 -14.89 -15.43 -4.91
N TYR A 236 -16.17 -15.80 -4.84
CA TYR A 236 -16.62 -17.14 -5.22
C TYR A 236 -16.26 -17.45 -6.68
N ARG A 237 -16.55 -16.52 -7.59
CA ARG A 237 -16.26 -16.70 -9.02
C ARG A 237 -14.75 -16.79 -9.29
N ALA A 238 -13.92 -15.99 -8.61
CA ALA A 238 -12.47 -16.05 -8.73
C ALA A 238 -11.92 -17.40 -8.24
N ALA A 239 -12.42 -17.89 -7.12
CA ALA A 239 -12.06 -19.18 -6.55
C ALA A 239 -12.46 -20.35 -7.46
N ALA A 240 -13.71 -20.38 -7.97
CA ALA A 240 -14.20 -21.39 -8.90
C ALA A 240 -13.33 -21.46 -10.16
N ARG A 241 -13.06 -20.32 -10.81
CA ARG A 241 -12.18 -20.26 -11.99
C ARG A 241 -10.75 -20.72 -11.72
N SER A 242 -10.24 -20.43 -10.53
CA SER A 242 -8.90 -20.86 -10.14
C SER A 242 -8.87 -22.39 -9.90
N SER A 243 -9.91 -22.96 -9.31
CA SER A 243 -10.08 -24.41 -9.12
C SER A 243 -10.17 -25.17 -10.45
N GLU A 244 -10.81 -24.61 -11.47
CA GLU A 244 -10.89 -25.20 -12.83
C GLU A 244 -9.52 -25.47 -13.45
N VAL A 245 -8.49 -24.68 -13.10
CA VAL A 245 -7.12 -24.86 -13.57
C VAL A 245 -6.23 -25.62 -12.59
N GLY A 246 -6.78 -26.06 -11.44
CA GLY A 246 -6.10 -26.91 -10.45
C GLY A 246 -5.61 -26.19 -9.20
N ALA A 247 -5.91 -24.90 -8.99
CA ALA A 247 -5.54 -24.21 -7.76
C ALA A 247 -6.14 -24.90 -6.52
N GLN A 248 -5.33 -25.06 -5.50
CA GLN A 248 -5.69 -25.71 -4.23
C GLN A 248 -5.62 -24.75 -3.04
N LYS A 249 -4.95 -23.59 -3.19
CA LYS A 249 -4.76 -22.61 -2.13
C LYS A 249 -5.31 -21.26 -2.55
N ILE A 250 -5.82 -20.52 -1.58
CA ILE A 250 -6.21 -19.13 -1.75
C ILE A 250 -5.36 -18.24 -0.85
N TRP A 251 -4.95 -17.09 -1.38
CA TRP A 251 -4.27 -16.02 -0.68
C TRP A 251 -5.05 -14.74 -0.86
N SER A 252 -5.17 -13.92 0.18
CA SER A 252 -5.92 -12.69 0.12
C SER A 252 -5.15 -11.53 0.71
N ASP A 253 -4.90 -10.51 -0.12
CA ASP A 253 -4.37 -9.21 0.28
C ASP A 253 -5.52 -8.20 0.53
N LEU A 254 -6.77 -8.66 0.50
CA LEU A 254 -7.95 -7.83 0.65
C LEU A 254 -8.13 -7.37 2.11
N PRO A 255 -8.79 -6.23 2.35
CA PRO A 255 -9.07 -5.76 3.71
C PRO A 255 -10.02 -6.71 4.43
N HIS A 256 -9.85 -6.82 5.77
CA HIS A 256 -10.69 -7.65 6.63
C HIS A 256 -12.07 -7.01 6.84
N GLU A 257 -12.91 -6.99 5.82
CA GLU A 257 -14.30 -6.55 5.90
C GLU A 257 -15.24 -7.75 6.03
N PRO A 258 -16.42 -7.59 6.69
CA PRO A 258 -17.32 -8.72 6.96
C PRO A 258 -17.66 -9.51 5.70
N GLU A 259 -18.02 -8.83 4.63
CA GLU A 259 -18.47 -9.43 3.35
C GLU A 259 -17.31 -10.17 2.65
N ILE A 260 -16.10 -9.62 2.73
CA ILE A 260 -14.88 -10.25 2.21
C ILE A 260 -14.54 -11.49 3.05
N ALA A 261 -14.68 -11.41 4.38
CA ALA A 261 -14.42 -12.53 5.28
C ALA A 261 -15.45 -13.66 5.06
N ILE A 262 -16.73 -13.33 4.85
CA ILE A 262 -17.78 -14.29 4.49
C ILE A 262 -17.43 -14.97 3.15
N GLY A 263 -17.15 -14.19 2.11
CA GLY A 263 -16.82 -14.74 0.80
C GLY A 263 -15.58 -15.66 0.83
N ILE A 264 -14.54 -15.31 1.58
CA ILE A 264 -13.35 -16.17 1.77
C ILE A 264 -13.75 -17.45 2.53
N GLY A 265 -14.56 -17.35 3.59
CA GLY A 265 -15.04 -18.50 4.39
C GLY A 265 -15.91 -19.48 3.60
N GLU A 266 -16.63 -19.00 2.59
CA GLU A 266 -17.42 -19.87 1.69
C GLU A 266 -16.55 -20.70 0.75
N VAL A 267 -15.44 -20.16 0.28
CA VAL A 267 -14.60 -20.80 -0.73
C VAL A 267 -13.37 -21.49 -0.16
N ALA A 268 -13.04 -21.26 1.12
CA ALA A 268 -11.83 -21.78 1.73
C ALA A 268 -12.05 -22.41 3.10
N GLU A 269 -11.16 -23.34 3.45
CA GLU A 269 -11.04 -23.96 4.76
C GLU A 269 -9.69 -23.62 5.37
N GLN A 270 -9.55 -23.80 6.70
CA GLN A 270 -8.29 -23.59 7.41
C GLN A 270 -7.68 -22.22 7.12
N VAL A 271 -8.53 -21.17 7.13
CA VAL A 271 -8.07 -19.81 6.83
C VAL A 271 -7.26 -19.29 8.01
N GLU A 272 -6.01 -18.96 7.75
CA GLU A 272 -5.05 -18.45 8.73
C GLU A 272 -4.48 -17.11 8.28
N ALA A 273 -4.14 -16.27 9.27
CA ALA A 273 -3.43 -15.02 9.01
C ALA A 273 -1.92 -15.29 9.00
N HIS A 274 -1.27 -14.98 7.89
CA HIS A 274 0.17 -15.05 7.75
C HIS A 274 0.77 -13.66 7.92
N GLU A 275 1.86 -13.62 8.70
CA GLU A 275 2.67 -12.41 8.77
C GLU A 275 3.48 -12.27 7.47
N PRO A 276 3.72 -11.04 7.08
CA PRO A 276 3.57 -10.67 5.68
C PRO A 276 4.85 -10.52 4.94
N THR A 277 4.62 -10.27 3.88
CA THR A 277 4.82 -9.50 2.68
C THR A 277 6.12 -8.70 2.61
N GLY A 278 6.91 -8.58 3.70
CA GLY A 278 8.13 -7.77 3.68
C GLY A 278 7.90 -6.26 3.46
N MET A 279 6.69 -5.75 3.71
CA MET A 279 6.46 -4.30 3.71
C MET A 279 7.26 -3.65 4.83
N MET A 280 8.03 -2.64 4.49
CA MET A 280 8.76 -1.82 5.46
C MET A 280 8.49 -0.33 5.22
N CYS A 281 8.52 0.45 6.29
CA CYS A 281 8.31 1.90 6.25
C CYS A 281 9.48 2.65 6.87
N ARG A 282 9.65 3.91 6.45
CA ARG A 282 10.54 4.91 7.04
C ARG A 282 9.87 6.27 6.99
N ILE A 283 9.84 6.97 8.11
CA ILE A 283 9.43 8.38 8.14
C ILE A 283 10.58 9.23 7.56
N ILE A 284 10.23 10.12 6.65
CA ILE A 284 11.18 11.03 5.99
C ILE A 284 11.10 12.43 6.60
N ASN A 285 9.87 12.96 6.80
CA ASN A 285 9.65 14.30 7.32
C ASN A 285 8.38 14.35 8.18
N VAL A 286 8.56 14.24 9.51
CA VAL A 286 7.46 14.25 10.49
C VAL A 286 6.69 15.58 10.46
N GLU A 287 7.38 16.71 10.28
CA GLU A 287 6.75 18.04 10.27
C GLU A 287 5.85 18.21 9.04
N SER A 288 6.33 17.84 7.85
CA SER A 288 5.53 17.86 6.63
C SER A 288 4.33 16.94 6.73
N LEU A 289 4.55 15.70 7.21
CA LEU A 289 3.52 14.71 7.48
C LEU A 289 2.44 15.28 8.41
N GLY A 290 2.86 15.83 9.55
CA GLY A 290 1.95 16.42 10.54
C GLY A 290 1.08 17.52 9.94
N ARG A 291 1.66 18.42 9.13
CA ARG A 291 0.91 19.49 8.44
C ARG A 291 -0.12 18.93 7.45
N ARG A 292 0.26 17.94 6.66
CA ARG A 292 -0.64 17.36 5.63
C ARG A 292 -1.83 16.62 6.22
N ILE A 293 -1.67 15.95 7.37
CA ILE A 293 -2.76 15.20 8.01
C ILE A 293 -3.70 16.08 8.86
N LEU A 294 -3.35 17.33 9.15
CA LEU A 294 -4.17 18.23 9.99
C LEU A 294 -5.65 18.33 9.56
N PRO A 295 -5.99 18.43 8.26
CA PRO A 295 -7.40 18.47 7.85
C PRO A 295 -8.18 17.23 8.34
N GLU A 296 -7.59 16.06 8.23
CA GLU A 296 -8.21 14.80 8.69
C GLU A 296 -8.25 14.73 10.22
N LEU A 297 -7.18 15.10 10.92
CA LEU A 297 -7.18 15.14 12.38
C LEU A 297 -8.25 16.10 12.91
N ASN A 298 -8.45 17.25 12.27
CA ASN A 298 -9.52 18.18 12.61
C ASN A 298 -10.92 17.60 12.35
N ARG A 299 -11.12 16.86 11.28
CA ARG A 299 -12.37 16.14 11.01
C ARG A 299 -12.66 15.11 12.11
N ARG A 300 -11.66 14.29 12.47
CA ARG A 300 -11.75 13.29 13.55
C ARG A 300 -12.02 13.93 14.90
N ALA A 301 -11.31 15.00 15.25
CA ALA A 301 -11.50 15.70 16.52
C ALA A 301 -12.90 16.29 16.65
N ARG A 302 -13.49 16.83 15.59
CA ARG A 302 -14.88 17.32 15.59
C ARG A 302 -15.89 16.21 15.83
N SER A 303 -15.65 15.03 15.23
CA SER A 303 -16.53 13.87 15.38
C SER A 303 -16.41 13.22 16.76
N ALA A 304 -15.18 12.90 17.19
CA ALA A 304 -14.90 12.15 18.41
C ALA A 304 -14.86 13.01 19.69
N LYS A 305 -14.75 14.35 19.56
CA LYS A 305 -14.72 15.33 20.66
C LYS A 305 -13.76 14.93 21.80
N PRO A 306 -12.48 14.69 21.53
CA PRO A 306 -11.51 14.35 22.56
C PRO A 306 -11.35 15.46 23.58
N PRO A 307 -10.81 15.17 24.79
CA PRO A 307 -10.51 16.18 25.77
C PRO A 307 -9.48 17.19 25.24
N ALA A 308 -9.54 18.43 25.73
CA ALA A 308 -8.52 19.41 25.46
C ALA A 308 -7.18 18.98 26.06
N GLY A 309 -6.08 19.19 25.32
CA GLY A 309 -4.74 18.84 25.75
C GLY A 309 -3.74 18.86 24.61
N SER A 310 -2.47 18.69 24.97
CA SER A 310 -1.36 18.59 24.01
C SER A 310 -0.71 17.22 24.14
N ILE A 311 -0.32 16.63 23.01
CA ILE A 311 0.41 15.37 22.92
C ILE A 311 1.66 15.56 22.06
N SER A 312 2.72 14.85 22.39
CA SER A 312 3.96 14.75 21.60
C SER A 312 4.30 13.28 21.41
N LEU A 313 4.14 12.77 20.17
CA LEU A 313 4.58 11.44 19.77
C LEU A 313 6.01 11.54 19.26
N ASP A 314 6.95 10.97 20.02
CA ASP A 314 8.39 11.17 19.84
C ASP A 314 9.01 9.91 19.21
N THR A 315 9.40 10.04 17.94
CA THR A 315 10.04 8.96 17.16
C THR A 315 11.54 9.25 16.98
N GLU A 316 12.30 8.25 16.53
CA GLU A 316 13.71 8.42 16.15
C GLU A 316 13.91 9.45 15.01
N MET A 317 12.83 9.77 14.28
CA MET A 317 12.84 10.65 13.11
C MET A 317 12.29 12.05 13.41
N GLY A 318 11.95 12.33 14.65
CA GLY A 318 11.35 13.58 15.11
C GLY A 318 10.01 13.38 15.80
N SER A 319 9.44 14.48 16.28
CA SER A 319 8.23 14.46 17.09
C SER A 319 7.02 15.00 16.34
N LEU A 320 5.89 14.29 16.42
CA LEU A 320 4.58 14.81 16.00
C LEU A 320 3.91 15.48 17.20
N GLU A 321 3.91 16.80 17.19
CA GLU A 321 3.34 17.62 18.26
C GLU A 321 1.99 18.19 17.87
N LEU A 322 0.96 17.94 18.70
CA LEU A 322 -0.43 18.33 18.44
C LEU A 322 -1.08 18.89 19.69
N THR A 323 -1.83 19.97 19.52
CA THR A 323 -2.69 20.54 20.56
C THR A 323 -4.15 20.49 20.13
N VAL A 324 -5.01 19.94 21.00
CA VAL A 324 -6.46 19.86 20.81
C VAL A 324 -7.15 20.87 21.72
N ARG A 325 -7.94 21.77 21.13
CA ARG A 325 -8.80 22.73 21.86
C ARG A 325 -10.11 22.91 21.10
N PHE A 326 -11.24 22.77 21.80
CA PHE A 326 -12.59 22.98 21.23
C PHE A 326 -12.83 22.20 19.93
N GLY A 327 -12.38 20.94 19.86
CA GLY A 327 -12.52 20.09 18.65
C GLY A 327 -11.62 20.52 17.47
N ARG A 328 -10.66 21.43 17.69
CA ARG A 328 -9.67 21.86 16.72
C ARG A 328 -8.29 21.33 17.09
N VAL A 329 -7.58 20.82 16.07
CA VAL A 329 -6.19 20.35 16.18
C VAL A 329 -5.27 21.38 15.55
N THR A 330 -4.21 21.75 16.24
CA THR A 330 -3.15 22.61 15.76
C THR A 330 -1.78 21.96 15.97
N PRO A 331 -0.77 22.27 15.11
CA PRO A 331 0.61 21.84 15.36
C PRO A 331 1.18 22.47 16.64
N GLY A 332 2.16 21.79 17.22
CA GLY A 332 2.86 22.22 18.43
C GLY A 332 2.20 21.70 19.71
N ALA A 333 3.02 21.40 20.69
CA ALA A 333 2.63 20.82 21.98
C ALA A 333 3.37 21.52 23.11
N HIS A 334 2.90 22.72 23.49
CA HIS A 334 3.47 23.43 24.65
C HIS A 334 3.30 22.60 25.93
N ASN A 335 4.41 22.28 26.57
CA ASN A 335 4.46 21.53 27.85
C ASN A 335 3.83 20.12 27.82
N ALA A 336 3.72 19.47 26.66
CA ALA A 336 3.30 18.08 26.60
C ALA A 336 4.43 17.15 27.04
N ALA A 337 4.07 16.11 27.79
CA ALA A 337 4.99 15.00 28.02
C ALA A 337 5.30 14.30 26.66
N ARG A 338 6.56 13.99 26.46
CA ARG A 338 6.97 13.19 25.29
C ARG A 338 6.52 11.75 25.48
N ILE A 339 5.83 11.22 24.50
CA ILE A 339 5.39 9.84 24.45
C ILE A 339 6.30 9.12 23.43
N PRO A 340 7.30 8.37 23.90
CA PRO A 340 8.18 7.62 22.99
C PRO A 340 7.39 6.58 22.22
N ILE A 341 7.59 6.52 20.91
CA ILE A 341 6.94 5.56 20.01
C ILE A 341 7.95 5.12 18.94
N SER A 342 8.05 3.82 18.71
CA SER A 342 8.87 3.32 17.63
C SER A 342 8.32 3.80 16.27
N GLN A 343 9.18 3.94 15.27
CA GLN A 343 8.76 4.34 13.93
C GLN A 343 7.73 3.34 13.34
N SER A 344 7.87 2.04 13.59
CA SER A 344 6.91 1.01 13.18
C SER A 344 5.54 1.20 13.83
N ASP A 345 5.52 1.44 15.16
CA ASP A 345 4.26 1.64 15.89
C ASP A 345 3.61 2.98 15.54
N PHE A 346 4.43 4.02 15.30
CA PHE A 346 3.93 5.30 14.81
C PHE A 346 3.25 5.15 13.45
N PHE A 347 3.85 4.39 12.52
CA PHE A 347 3.25 4.09 11.22
C PHE A 347 1.96 3.27 11.37
N ALA A 348 1.99 2.24 12.22
CA ALA A 348 0.82 1.41 12.50
C ALA A 348 -0.35 2.24 13.09
N LEU A 349 -0.05 3.16 14.01
CA LEU A 349 -1.01 4.08 14.60
C LEU A 349 -1.56 5.08 13.56
N LEU A 350 -0.67 5.72 12.79
CA LEU A 350 -1.00 6.73 11.80
C LEU A 350 -2.00 6.23 10.76
N PHE A 351 -1.78 5.02 10.25
CA PHE A 351 -2.65 4.39 9.25
C PHE A 351 -3.76 3.53 9.85
N GLY A 352 -3.83 3.41 11.18
CA GLY A 352 -4.86 2.65 11.87
C GLY A 352 -4.73 1.13 11.75
N ILE A 353 -3.53 0.62 11.43
CA ILE A 353 -3.21 -0.82 11.46
C ILE A 353 -3.37 -1.35 12.89
N LYS A 354 -2.94 -0.54 13.88
CA LYS A 354 -3.12 -0.78 15.32
C LYS A 354 -3.74 0.42 15.98
N GLY A 355 -4.66 0.18 16.90
CA GLY A 355 -5.14 1.18 17.83
C GLY A 355 -4.14 1.40 18.98
N ILE A 356 -4.32 2.49 19.74
CA ILE A 356 -3.44 2.79 20.88
C ILE A 356 -3.42 1.67 21.93
N ASP A 357 -4.51 0.93 22.08
CA ASP A 357 -4.63 -0.13 23.08
C ASP A 357 -3.85 -1.41 22.72
N GLU A 358 -3.51 -1.53 21.44
CA GLU A 358 -2.64 -2.60 20.93
C GLU A 358 -1.14 -2.22 20.94
N LEU A 359 -0.85 -0.96 21.31
CA LEU A 359 0.50 -0.42 21.40
C LEU A 359 0.91 -0.28 22.88
N ASN A 360 2.13 -0.73 23.19
CA ASN A 360 2.69 -0.59 24.55
C ASN A 360 3.24 0.83 24.76
N LEU A 361 2.34 1.84 24.77
CA LEU A 361 2.72 3.24 24.95
C LEU A 361 2.48 3.69 26.39
N SER A 362 3.51 4.28 26.99
CA SER A 362 3.42 4.96 28.29
C SER A 362 2.80 6.35 28.10
N ALA A 363 1.47 6.42 28.14
CA ALA A 363 0.72 7.65 27.98
C ALA A 363 -0.35 7.79 29.09
N ALA A 364 -0.53 9.02 29.60
CA ALA A 364 -1.56 9.32 30.59
C ALA A 364 -2.97 9.04 30.04
N PRO A 365 -3.97 8.73 30.90
CA PRO A 365 -5.33 8.42 30.45
C PRO A 365 -5.97 9.49 29.56
N ARG A 366 -5.69 10.78 29.80
CA ARG A 366 -6.14 11.89 28.97
C ARG A 366 -5.51 11.82 27.58
N ASP A 367 -4.20 11.59 27.50
CA ASP A 367 -3.45 11.57 26.25
C ASP A 367 -3.81 10.34 25.42
N ARG A 368 -4.05 9.18 26.06
CA ARG A 368 -4.60 7.99 25.39
C ARG A 368 -5.94 8.29 24.70
N ARG A 369 -6.86 9.03 25.39
CA ARG A 369 -8.14 9.43 24.78
C ARG A 369 -7.96 10.37 23.60
N ILE A 370 -7.00 11.29 23.65
CA ILE A 370 -6.68 12.17 22.52
C ILE A 370 -6.14 11.33 21.34
N ILE A 371 -5.16 10.46 21.59
CA ILE A 371 -4.55 9.61 20.56
C ILE A 371 -5.59 8.69 19.93
N SER A 372 -6.40 8.00 20.71
CA SER A 372 -7.47 7.12 20.20
C SER A 372 -8.47 7.86 19.31
N ALA A 373 -8.83 9.09 19.65
CA ALA A 373 -9.74 9.90 18.85
C ALA A 373 -9.13 10.41 17.54
N LEU A 374 -7.84 10.76 17.55
CA LEU A 374 -7.13 11.28 16.38
C LEU A 374 -6.63 10.15 15.44
N PHE A 375 -6.31 9.00 16.00
CA PHE A 375 -5.73 7.85 15.30
C PHE A 375 -6.52 6.56 15.61
N PRO A 376 -7.80 6.49 15.21
CA PRO A 376 -8.62 5.30 15.41
C PRO A 376 -8.14 4.13 14.54
N PRO A 377 -8.37 2.87 14.96
CA PRO A 377 -8.18 1.72 14.09
C PRO A 377 -8.94 1.86 12.77
N GLN A 378 -8.33 1.42 11.68
CA GLN A 378 -8.86 1.49 10.32
C GLN A 378 -8.44 0.24 9.56
N ARG A 379 -8.81 0.16 8.27
CA ARG A 379 -8.47 -0.96 7.38
C ARG A 379 -7.60 -0.45 6.23
N PRO A 380 -6.30 -0.18 6.48
CA PRO A 380 -5.39 0.31 5.46
C PRO A 380 -5.11 -0.77 4.42
N VAL A 381 -4.92 -0.34 3.19
CA VAL A 381 -4.54 -1.23 2.08
C VAL A 381 -3.54 -0.52 1.18
N PHE A 382 -2.52 -1.24 0.77
CA PHE A 382 -1.63 -0.86 -0.32
C PHE A 382 -1.75 -1.90 -1.44
N TRP A 383 -2.49 -1.56 -2.48
CA TRP A 383 -2.87 -2.50 -3.53
C TRP A 383 -1.68 -2.97 -4.37
N LEU A 384 -1.68 -4.25 -4.75
CA LEU A 384 -0.60 -4.83 -5.56
C LEU A 384 -0.30 -4.05 -6.87
N PRO A 385 -1.29 -3.55 -7.63
CA PRO A 385 -0.99 -2.76 -8.82
C PRO A 385 -0.19 -1.46 -8.55
N ASP A 386 -0.14 -1.00 -7.31
CA ASP A 386 0.60 0.19 -6.89
C ASP A 386 2.02 -0.12 -6.37
N HIS A 387 2.39 -1.41 -6.23
CA HIS A 387 3.75 -1.82 -5.84
C HIS A 387 4.80 -1.35 -6.86
N PHE A 388 6.06 -1.32 -6.45
CA PHE A 388 7.20 -0.81 -7.22
C PHE A 388 8.47 -1.64 -6.98
#